data_98838d15e71a42a2cfa66baef3348df4
#
_entry.id   98838d15e71a42a2cfa66baef3348df4
#
_cell.length_a   1.000
_cell.length_b   1.000
_cell.length_c   1.000
_cell.angle_alpha   90.00
_cell.angle_beta   90.00
_cell.angle_gamma   90.00
#
_symmetry.space_group_name_H-M   'P 1'
#
loop_
_entity.id
_entity.type
_entity.pdbx_description
1 polymer ?
#
loop_
_entity_poly.entity_id
_entity_poly.type
_entity_poly.pdbx_seq_one_letter_code
_entity_poly.pdbx_strand_id
1 'polypeptide(L)'
;IIDKIDQVETLPELLRAKGYVSLQTGKWWEGSYRRGGFDEGMTRGFPEPGGRHGDDGLKIGREGLDEITNFIDKASAGKQPFFLWYAPYMPHAPHNPPNRFLENYQDKGLPESIARYYAMIEWFDKTNGVLFSYLYEKGLKENSLIVYVADNGWVTNPEQTGRFLPRSKQSPDENGVRTPIMFSLPGRFKPQMRPELASSIDIVPTILAAAGIDVPG
;
A
#
# COMPACT_ATOMS: atom_id res chain seq x y z
N ILE A 1 4.20 9.97 17.60
CA ILE A 1 3.56 10.22 16.29
C ILE A 1 2.08 9.84 16.35
N ILE A 2 1.74 8.64 16.85
CA ILE A 2 0.35 8.15 16.94
C ILE A 2 -0.60 9.17 17.59
N ASP A 3 -0.16 9.83 18.65
CA ASP A 3 -0.97 10.83 19.37
C ASP A 3 -1.14 12.17 18.63
N LYS A 4 -0.47 12.35 17.50
CA LYS A 4 -0.55 13.57 16.70
C LYS A 4 -1.61 13.51 15.61
N ILE A 5 -2.07 12.33 15.24
CA ILE A 5 -3.05 12.17 14.15
C ILE A 5 -4.36 12.91 14.46
N ASP A 6 -4.76 12.96 15.73
CA ASP A 6 -5.99 13.65 16.16
C ASP A 6 -5.89 15.19 16.13
N GLN A 7 -4.70 15.72 15.81
CA GLN A 7 -4.41 17.16 15.79
C GLN A 7 -4.29 17.73 14.37
N VAL A 8 -4.46 16.91 13.37
CA VAL A 8 -4.31 17.28 11.95
C VAL A 8 -5.44 16.67 11.14
N GLU A 9 -5.86 17.36 10.09
CA GLU A 9 -6.76 16.76 9.10
C GLU A 9 -6.02 15.70 8.29
N THR A 10 -6.60 14.52 8.24
CA THR A 10 -6.04 13.40 7.49
C THR A 10 -6.48 13.44 6.02
N LEU A 11 -5.74 12.76 5.14
CA LEU A 11 -6.10 12.69 3.72
C LEU A 11 -7.54 12.17 3.49
N PRO A 12 -8.03 11.11 4.16
CA PRO A 12 -9.42 10.69 4.02
C PRO A 12 -10.43 11.78 4.39
N GLU A 13 -10.16 12.57 5.43
CA GLU A 13 -11.04 13.67 5.86
C GLU A 13 -11.10 14.80 4.84
N LEU A 14 -9.94 15.22 4.32
CA LEU A 14 -9.85 16.22 3.27
C LEU A 14 -10.58 15.77 1.98
N LEU A 15 -10.43 14.51 1.61
CA LEU A 15 -11.12 13.93 0.46
C LEU A 15 -12.66 13.82 0.70
N ARG A 16 -13.07 13.45 1.91
CA ARG A 16 -14.49 13.36 2.29
C ARG A 16 -15.21 14.70 2.13
N ALA A 17 -14.55 15.81 2.44
CA ALA A 17 -15.11 17.16 2.22
C ALA A 17 -15.45 17.44 0.74
N LYS A 18 -14.94 16.62 -0.18
CA LYS A 18 -15.22 16.65 -1.63
C LYS A 18 -16.07 15.47 -2.12
N GLY A 19 -16.70 14.75 -1.20
CA GLY A 19 -17.64 13.66 -1.52
C GLY A 19 -17.00 12.30 -1.74
N TYR A 20 -15.70 12.16 -1.49
CA TYR A 20 -15.06 10.85 -1.55
C TYR A 20 -15.51 9.96 -0.39
N VAL A 21 -15.64 8.68 -0.66
CA VAL A 21 -15.72 7.61 0.36
C VAL A 21 -14.38 6.90 0.44
N SER A 22 -14.03 6.37 1.60
CA SER A 22 -12.69 5.83 1.83
C SER A 22 -12.69 4.47 2.52
N LEU A 23 -11.80 3.58 2.06
CA LEU A 23 -11.56 2.26 2.65
C LEU A 23 -10.08 2.10 3.03
N GLN A 24 -9.83 1.71 4.29
CA GLN A 24 -8.51 1.28 4.75
C GLN A 24 -8.41 -0.24 4.74
N THR A 25 -7.38 -0.79 4.09
CA THR A 25 -7.07 -2.22 4.14
C THR A 25 -5.59 -2.47 4.43
N GLY A 26 -5.33 -3.58 5.10
CA GLY A 26 -3.98 -3.99 5.43
C GLY A 26 -3.36 -3.22 6.58
N LYS A 27 -2.08 -2.94 6.45
CA LYS A 27 -1.26 -2.35 7.52
C LYS A 27 -1.67 -0.92 7.82
N TRP A 28 -1.95 -0.66 9.08
CA TRP A 28 -2.25 0.66 9.62
C TRP A 28 -1.73 0.76 11.05
N TRP A 29 -1.07 1.89 11.39
CA TRP A 29 -0.34 2.01 12.65
C TRP A 29 -0.94 2.99 13.64
N GLU A 30 -1.81 3.87 13.17
CA GLU A 30 -2.27 5.05 13.90
C GLU A 30 -3.59 4.79 14.67
N GLY A 31 -3.76 3.61 15.20
CA GLY A 31 -4.98 3.20 15.91
C GLY A 31 -5.98 2.55 14.97
N SER A 32 -7.28 2.72 15.22
CA SER A 32 -8.30 2.21 14.31
C SER A 32 -8.35 3.01 13.00
N TYR A 33 -8.87 2.42 11.95
CA TYR A 33 -9.07 3.10 10.69
C TYR A 33 -9.90 4.40 10.82
N ARG A 34 -10.85 4.42 11.78
CA ARG A 34 -11.69 5.60 12.08
C ARG A 34 -10.86 6.79 12.56
N ARG A 35 -9.82 6.51 13.35
CA ARG A 35 -8.89 7.52 13.83
C ARG A 35 -8.08 8.13 12.67
N GLY A 36 -7.85 7.35 11.61
CA GLY A 36 -7.25 7.84 10.36
C GLY A 36 -8.24 8.58 9.44
N GLY A 37 -9.49 8.77 9.86
CA GLY A 37 -10.50 9.45 9.08
C GLY A 37 -11.16 8.60 8.00
N PHE A 38 -10.90 7.29 7.92
CA PHE A 38 -11.53 6.42 6.93
C PHE A 38 -12.99 6.09 7.28
N ASP A 39 -13.83 5.96 6.25
CA ASP A 39 -15.26 5.61 6.40
C ASP A 39 -15.44 4.14 6.70
N GLU A 40 -14.70 3.28 6.00
CA GLU A 40 -14.68 1.83 6.18
C GLU A 40 -13.22 1.37 6.37
N GLY A 41 -13.02 0.22 7.03
CA GLY A 41 -11.67 -0.30 7.22
C GLY A 41 -11.60 -1.62 7.95
N MET A 42 -10.47 -2.30 7.79
CA MET A 42 -10.20 -3.62 8.35
C MET A 42 -9.44 -3.55 9.68
N THR A 43 -8.57 -2.55 9.87
CA THR A 43 -7.68 -2.48 11.03
C THR A 43 -8.35 -1.84 12.23
N ARG A 44 -8.45 -2.58 13.33
CA ARG A 44 -9.04 -2.09 14.59
C ARG A 44 -8.11 -1.18 15.36
N GLY A 45 -6.81 -1.33 15.17
CA GLY A 45 -5.79 -0.55 15.82
C GLY A 45 -5.35 -1.07 17.18
N PHE A 46 -4.21 -0.58 17.65
CA PHE A 46 -3.70 -0.85 19.00
C PHE A 46 -4.44 0.04 20.02
N PRO A 47 -4.78 -0.45 21.24
CA PRO A 47 -4.43 -1.75 21.84
C PRO A 47 -5.44 -2.89 21.58
N GLU A 48 -6.43 -2.71 20.75
CA GLU A 48 -7.44 -3.71 20.47
C GLU A 48 -6.85 -5.01 19.89
N PRO A 49 -7.52 -6.15 20.04
CA PRO A 49 -7.13 -7.38 19.36
C PRO A 49 -6.98 -7.15 17.86
N GLY A 50 -5.89 -7.66 17.29
CA GLY A 50 -5.50 -7.36 15.91
C GLY A 50 -4.56 -6.17 15.79
N GLY A 51 -4.50 -5.35 16.80
CA GLY A 51 -3.48 -4.35 17.06
C GLY A 51 -3.00 -3.57 15.85
N ARG A 52 -1.70 -3.33 15.85
CA ARG A 52 -0.95 -2.53 14.88
C ARG A 52 -1.14 -2.92 13.41
N HIS A 53 -1.29 -4.21 13.12
CA HIS A 53 -1.38 -4.71 11.76
C HIS A 53 -2.80 -5.12 11.37
N GLY A 54 -3.70 -5.20 12.34
CA GLY A 54 -5.05 -5.70 12.16
C GLY A 54 -5.07 -7.20 11.84
N ASP A 55 -5.83 -8.01 12.57
CA ASP A 55 -5.90 -9.44 12.30
C ASP A 55 -6.49 -9.72 10.92
N ASP A 56 -7.58 -9.04 10.59
CA ASP A 56 -8.24 -9.19 9.28
C ASP A 56 -7.47 -8.44 8.18
N GLY A 57 -6.88 -7.29 8.52
CA GLY A 57 -6.06 -6.52 7.59
C GLY A 57 -4.85 -7.29 7.03
N LEU A 58 -4.30 -8.25 7.79
CA LEU A 58 -3.20 -9.10 7.32
C LEU A 58 -3.62 -10.07 6.21
N LYS A 59 -4.91 -10.35 6.06
CA LYS A 59 -5.46 -11.28 5.07
C LYS A 59 -5.53 -10.66 3.68
N ILE A 60 -5.70 -9.34 3.61
CA ILE A 60 -5.87 -8.66 2.32
C ILE A 60 -4.70 -8.94 1.37
N GLY A 61 -5.01 -9.33 0.14
CA GLY A 61 -4.05 -9.75 -0.88
C GLY A 61 -3.49 -11.17 -0.68
N ARG A 62 -3.51 -11.71 0.54
CA ARG A 62 -3.12 -13.11 0.81
C ARG A 62 -4.28 -14.08 0.59
N GLU A 63 -5.46 -13.73 1.05
CA GLU A 63 -6.67 -14.57 0.99
C GLU A 63 -7.66 -14.07 -0.07
N GLY A 64 -7.46 -12.87 -0.61
CA GLY A 64 -8.31 -12.28 -1.65
C GLY A 64 -8.33 -10.76 -1.57
N LEU A 65 -9.23 -10.16 -2.35
CA LEU A 65 -9.45 -8.73 -2.45
C LEU A 65 -10.95 -8.39 -2.30
N ASP A 66 -11.75 -9.26 -1.72
CA ASP A 66 -13.21 -9.12 -1.69
C ASP A 66 -13.67 -7.84 -0.99
N GLU A 67 -13.02 -7.43 0.10
CA GLU A 67 -13.32 -6.18 0.78
C GLU A 67 -13.11 -4.98 -0.15
N ILE A 68 -12.06 -5.01 -0.95
CA ILE A 68 -11.73 -3.94 -1.90
C ILE A 68 -12.72 -3.93 -3.06
N THR A 69 -12.99 -5.08 -3.66
CA THR A 69 -13.89 -5.17 -4.83
C THR A 69 -15.32 -4.80 -4.45
N ASN A 70 -15.81 -5.27 -3.31
CA ASN A 70 -17.13 -4.90 -2.78
C ASN A 70 -17.24 -3.40 -2.49
N PHE A 71 -16.19 -2.80 -1.93
CA PHE A 71 -16.15 -1.35 -1.69
C PHE A 71 -16.19 -0.56 -3.00
N ILE A 72 -15.38 -0.95 -3.99
CA ILE A 72 -15.36 -0.29 -5.31
C ILE A 72 -16.73 -0.40 -5.98
N ASP A 73 -17.38 -1.57 -5.91
CA ASP A 73 -18.71 -1.76 -6.49
C ASP A 73 -19.76 -0.87 -5.83
N LYS A 74 -19.74 -0.79 -4.50
CA LYS A 74 -20.63 0.07 -3.73
C LYS A 74 -20.43 1.55 -4.07
N ALA A 75 -19.18 2.02 -4.10
CA ALA A 75 -18.86 3.40 -4.47
C ALA A 75 -19.30 3.72 -5.91
N SER A 76 -19.04 2.80 -6.84
CA SER A 76 -19.41 2.94 -8.26
C SER A 76 -20.92 3.00 -8.44
N ALA A 77 -21.68 2.13 -7.77
CA ALA A 77 -23.14 2.14 -7.79
C ALA A 77 -23.71 3.45 -7.23
N GLY A 78 -23.09 3.99 -6.19
CA GLY A 78 -23.40 5.29 -5.60
C GLY A 78 -22.89 6.49 -6.42
N LYS A 79 -22.16 6.27 -7.50
CA LYS A 79 -21.46 7.31 -8.29
C LYS A 79 -20.59 8.22 -7.41
N GLN A 80 -19.97 7.66 -6.39
CA GLN A 80 -19.11 8.36 -5.46
C GLN A 80 -17.63 8.17 -5.85
N PRO A 81 -16.82 9.23 -5.87
CA PRO A 81 -15.39 9.07 -5.95
C PRO A 81 -14.88 8.36 -4.69
N PHE A 82 -13.80 7.61 -4.81
CA PHE A 82 -13.30 6.84 -3.67
C PHE A 82 -11.80 6.98 -3.47
N PHE A 83 -11.39 6.77 -2.23
CA PHE A 83 -9.99 6.62 -1.81
C PHE A 83 -9.78 5.25 -1.20
N LEU A 84 -8.88 4.47 -1.78
CA LEU A 84 -8.52 3.15 -1.31
C LEU A 84 -7.09 3.14 -0.76
N TRP A 85 -6.94 2.78 0.50
CA TRP A 85 -5.65 2.45 1.12
C TRP A 85 -5.45 0.94 1.06
N TYR A 86 -4.59 0.48 0.15
CA TYR A 86 -4.22 -0.92 -0.01
C TYR A 86 -2.79 -1.14 0.47
N ALA A 87 -2.62 -1.60 1.69
CA ALA A 87 -1.32 -1.86 2.32
C ALA A 87 -1.20 -3.32 2.77
N PRO A 88 -1.14 -4.29 1.85
CA PRO A 88 -1.03 -5.70 2.20
C PRO A 88 0.27 -5.95 2.98
N TYR A 89 0.22 -6.96 3.87
CA TYR A 89 1.39 -7.33 4.66
C TYR A 89 2.35 -8.19 3.85
N MET A 90 2.72 -7.69 2.67
CA MET A 90 3.64 -8.30 1.72
C MET A 90 4.55 -7.21 1.12
N PRO A 91 5.81 -7.50 0.89
CA PRO A 91 6.55 -8.75 1.13
C PRO A 91 7.14 -8.88 2.54
N HIS A 92 6.56 -8.25 3.58
CA HIS A 92 7.07 -8.30 4.96
C HIS A 92 7.17 -9.75 5.48
N ALA A 93 8.13 -10.02 6.35
CA ALA A 93 8.27 -11.31 7.02
C ALA A 93 7.01 -11.66 7.86
N PRO A 94 6.66 -12.96 8.00
CA PRO A 94 7.43 -14.13 7.57
C PRO A 94 7.38 -14.34 6.05
N HIS A 95 8.52 -14.74 5.47
CA HIS A 95 8.60 -15.04 4.03
C HIS A 95 8.10 -16.48 3.79
N ASN A 96 6.80 -16.60 3.69
CA ASN A 96 6.06 -17.87 3.51
C ASN A 96 5.17 -17.84 2.26
N PRO A 97 5.75 -17.60 1.07
CA PRO A 97 4.99 -17.56 -0.16
C PRO A 97 4.36 -18.93 -0.45
N PRO A 98 3.20 -18.99 -1.14
CA PRO A 98 2.68 -20.22 -1.70
C PRO A 98 3.70 -20.89 -2.65
N ASN A 99 3.73 -22.23 -2.67
CA ASN A 99 4.70 -23.00 -3.45
C ASN A 99 4.74 -22.59 -4.92
N ARG A 100 3.60 -22.33 -5.55
CA ARG A 100 3.49 -21.88 -6.95
C ARG A 100 4.33 -20.63 -7.30
N PHE A 101 4.65 -19.78 -6.32
CA PHE A 101 5.56 -18.66 -6.51
C PHE A 101 7.00 -19.04 -6.17
N LEU A 102 7.20 -19.86 -5.13
CA LEU A 102 8.54 -20.27 -4.72
C LEU A 102 9.23 -21.13 -5.79
N GLU A 103 8.51 -22.01 -6.46
CA GLU A 103 8.99 -22.87 -7.55
C GLU A 103 9.68 -22.06 -8.66
N ASN A 104 9.24 -20.84 -8.93
CA ASN A 104 9.87 -19.96 -9.93
C ASN A 104 11.32 -19.56 -9.58
N TYR A 105 11.76 -19.79 -8.35
CA TYR A 105 13.08 -19.36 -7.86
C TYR A 105 13.95 -20.51 -7.33
N GLN A 106 13.43 -21.74 -7.21
CA GLN A 106 14.14 -22.87 -6.60
C GLN A 106 15.39 -23.27 -7.38
N ASP A 107 15.32 -23.30 -8.72
CA ASP A 107 16.41 -23.78 -9.57
C ASP A 107 17.35 -22.65 -10.07
N LYS A 108 17.28 -21.46 -9.45
CA LYS A 108 18.08 -20.30 -9.88
C LYS A 108 19.42 -20.15 -9.13
N GLY A 109 19.79 -21.12 -8.30
CA GLY A 109 21.02 -21.05 -7.51
C GLY A 109 21.04 -19.95 -6.45
N LEU A 110 19.87 -19.45 -6.06
CA LEU A 110 19.71 -18.41 -5.04
C LEU A 110 19.71 -19.02 -3.64
N PRO A 111 20.27 -18.32 -2.62
CA PRO A 111 19.97 -18.66 -1.23
C PRO A 111 18.47 -18.75 -0.97
N GLU A 112 18.04 -19.70 -0.15
CA GLU A 112 16.61 -19.92 0.15
C GLU A 112 15.92 -18.66 0.67
N SER A 113 16.58 -17.88 1.51
CA SER A 113 16.06 -16.62 2.03
C SER A 113 15.73 -15.61 0.93
N ILE A 114 16.58 -15.53 -0.09
CA ILE A 114 16.40 -14.64 -1.25
C ILE A 114 15.31 -15.16 -2.16
N ALA A 115 15.30 -16.47 -2.45
CA ALA A 115 14.25 -17.10 -3.26
C ALA A 115 12.86 -16.87 -2.64
N ARG A 116 12.73 -17.06 -1.33
CA ARG A 116 11.47 -16.79 -0.60
C ARG A 116 11.07 -15.33 -0.66
N TYR A 117 12.00 -14.42 -0.49
CA TYR A 117 11.71 -12.98 -0.58
C TYR A 117 11.25 -12.57 -1.98
N TYR A 118 11.89 -13.07 -3.04
CA TYR A 118 11.47 -12.81 -4.41
C TYR A 118 10.09 -13.39 -4.71
N ALA A 119 9.81 -14.58 -4.22
CA ALA A 119 8.49 -15.19 -4.32
C ALA A 119 7.39 -14.39 -3.58
N MET A 120 7.73 -13.74 -2.44
CA MET A 120 6.82 -12.80 -1.76
C MET A 120 6.57 -11.54 -2.58
N ILE A 121 7.58 -11.02 -3.27
CA ILE A 121 7.44 -9.87 -4.18
C ILE A 121 6.55 -10.24 -5.37
N GLU A 122 6.78 -11.40 -5.99
CA GLU A 122 5.95 -11.89 -7.09
C GLU A 122 4.48 -12.08 -6.65
N TRP A 123 4.27 -12.63 -5.46
CA TRP A 123 2.93 -12.74 -4.91
C TRP A 123 2.26 -11.38 -4.71
N PHE A 124 2.99 -10.42 -4.15
CA PHE A 124 2.52 -9.03 -4.02
C PHE A 124 2.18 -8.41 -5.39
N ASP A 125 3.06 -8.55 -6.37
CA ASP A 125 2.83 -8.07 -7.74
C ASP A 125 1.58 -8.70 -8.35
N LYS A 126 1.39 -10.02 -8.16
CA LYS A 126 0.20 -10.72 -8.62
C LYS A 126 -1.09 -10.15 -8.03
N THR A 127 -1.11 -9.81 -6.75
CA THR A 127 -2.31 -9.21 -6.12
C THR A 127 -2.60 -7.82 -6.66
N ASN A 128 -1.57 -7.02 -6.92
CA ASN A 128 -1.73 -5.72 -7.60
C ASN A 128 -2.28 -5.90 -9.01
N GLY A 129 -1.76 -6.89 -9.75
CA GLY A 129 -2.27 -7.22 -11.08
C GLY A 129 -3.76 -7.57 -11.08
N VAL A 130 -4.22 -8.31 -10.08
CA VAL A 130 -5.66 -8.62 -9.91
C VAL A 130 -6.47 -7.34 -9.66
N LEU A 131 -6.01 -6.48 -8.75
CA LEU A 131 -6.68 -5.21 -8.47
C LEU A 131 -6.74 -4.30 -9.70
N PHE A 132 -5.64 -4.19 -10.44
CA PHE A 132 -5.59 -3.34 -11.63
C PHE A 132 -6.49 -3.89 -12.75
N SER A 133 -6.53 -5.21 -12.94
CA SER A 133 -7.45 -5.85 -13.88
C SER A 133 -8.90 -5.55 -13.52
N TYR A 134 -9.24 -5.62 -12.23
CA TYR A 134 -10.57 -5.30 -11.75
C TYR A 134 -10.96 -3.84 -12.04
N LEU A 135 -10.08 -2.88 -11.73
CA LEU A 135 -10.30 -1.47 -12.05
C LEU A 135 -10.47 -1.24 -13.57
N TYR A 136 -9.70 -1.98 -14.38
CA TYR A 136 -9.81 -1.93 -15.83
C TYR A 136 -11.16 -2.45 -16.33
N GLU A 137 -11.60 -3.62 -15.85
CA GLU A 137 -12.89 -4.25 -16.21
C GLU A 137 -14.08 -3.36 -15.82
N LYS A 138 -13.96 -2.61 -14.73
CA LYS A 138 -14.98 -1.64 -14.28
C LYS A 138 -14.92 -0.31 -15.04
N GLY A 139 -14.01 -0.12 -15.99
CA GLY A 139 -13.84 1.13 -16.73
C GLY A 139 -13.28 2.29 -15.90
N LEU A 140 -12.62 2.00 -14.77
CA LEU A 140 -12.12 2.99 -13.83
C LEU A 140 -10.66 3.38 -14.07
N LYS A 141 -9.93 2.64 -14.91
CA LYS A 141 -8.49 2.81 -15.14
C LYS A 141 -8.08 4.25 -15.45
N GLU A 142 -8.76 4.87 -16.41
CA GLU A 142 -8.40 6.20 -16.93
C GLU A 142 -8.73 7.33 -15.93
N ASN A 143 -9.53 7.05 -14.92
CA ASN A 143 -9.95 7.99 -13.89
C ASN A 143 -9.47 7.59 -12.48
N SER A 144 -8.48 6.72 -12.40
CA SER A 144 -7.87 6.29 -11.13
C SER A 144 -6.42 6.75 -11.06
N LEU A 145 -6.11 7.59 -10.08
CA LEU A 145 -4.73 7.86 -9.68
C LEU A 145 -4.21 6.70 -8.84
N ILE A 146 -3.24 5.98 -9.36
CA ILE A 146 -2.52 4.93 -8.62
C ILE A 146 -1.26 5.54 -8.01
N VAL A 147 -1.12 5.42 -6.71
CA VAL A 147 0.09 5.81 -5.97
C VAL A 147 0.71 4.57 -5.37
N TYR A 148 1.93 4.26 -5.77
CA TYR A 148 2.73 3.19 -5.19
C TYR A 148 3.87 3.76 -4.38
N VAL A 149 4.01 3.29 -3.15
CA VAL A 149 5.12 3.66 -2.27
C VAL A 149 5.54 2.48 -1.42
N ALA A 150 6.85 2.26 -1.27
CA ALA A 150 7.36 1.34 -0.26
C ALA A 150 7.74 2.13 0.99
N ASP A 151 7.33 1.62 2.17
CA ASP A 151 7.48 2.30 3.47
C ASP A 151 8.94 2.40 3.93
N ASN A 152 9.77 1.44 3.53
CA ASN A 152 11.22 1.43 3.81
C ASN A 152 11.97 0.54 2.81
N GLY A 153 13.28 0.73 2.76
CA GLY A 153 14.15 -0.14 2.01
C GLY A 153 14.41 -1.47 2.73
N TRP A 154 14.91 -2.45 1.98
CA TRP A 154 15.18 -3.79 2.47
C TRP A 154 16.30 -4.45 1.66
N VAL A 155 17.33 -4.95 2.34
CA VAL A 155 18.32 -5.83 1.76
C VAL A 155 18.25 -7.17 2.48
N THR A 156 17.80 -8.21 1.80
CA THR A 156 17.59 -9.54 2.39
C THR A 156 18.91 -10.15 2.88
N ASN A 157 18.90 -10.66 4.10
CA ASN A 157 20.03 -11.47 4.60
C ASN A 157 20.04 -12.83 3.88
N PRO A 158 21.10 -13.19 3.16
CA PRO A 158 21.15 -14.44 2.42
C PRO A 158 21.18 -15.70 3.30
N GLU A 159 21.60 -15.56 4.56
CA GLU A 159 21.77 -16.68 5.49
C GLU A 159 20.53 -16.89 6.39
N GLN A 160 19.66 -15.89 6.49
CA GLN A 160 18.56 -15.92 7.45
C GLN A 160 17.24 -15.45 6.81
N THR A 161 16.31 -16.37 6.62
CA THR A 161 14.98 -16.06 6.09
C THR A 161 14.24 -15.05 6.96
N GLY A 162 13.64 -14.04 6.32
CA GLY A 162 12.87 -13.00 7.01
C GLY A 162 13.71 -11.98 7.76
N ARG A 163 15.03 -11.97 7.54
CA ARG A 163 15.97 -10.99 8.12
C ARG A 163 16.58 -10.10 7.05
N PHE A 164 17.04 -8.95 7.46
CA PHE A 164 17.69 -7.94 6.60
C PHE A 164 19.13 -7.69 7.07
N LEU A 165 19.97 -7.25 6.14
CA LEU A 165 21.34 -6.87 6.43
C LEU A 165 21.39 -5.51 7.14
N PRO A 166 22.45 -5.24 7.92
CA PRO A 166 22.75 -3.91 8.45
C PRO A 166 22.75 -2.84 7.35
N ARG A 167 22.53 -1.59 7.73
CA ARG A 167 22.47 -0.42 6.82
C ARG A 167 21.36 -0.52 5.74
N SER A 168 20.24 -1.19 6.07
CA SER A 168 19.05 -1.26 5.26
C SER A 168 17.82 -0.88 6.10
N LYS A 169 16.80 -1.75 6.25
CA LYS A 169 15.64 -1.44 7.11
C LYS A 169 16.08 -0.92 8.49
N GLN A 170 15.38 0.10 9.03
CA GLN A 170 15.68 0.76 10.31
C GLN A 170 17.03 1.53 10.34
N SER A 171 17.54 1.90 9.19
CA SER A 171 18.77 2.67 9.04
C SER A 171 18.52 3.93 8.20
N PRO A 172 19.21 5.04 8.47
CA PRO A 172 19.16 6.22 7.62
C PRO A 172 20.01 6.08 6.33
N ASP A 173 20.68 4.95 6.15
CA ASP A 173 21.46 4.66 4.92
C ASP A 173 20.55 4.54 3.69
N GLU A 174 21.12 4.75 2.49
CA GLU A 174 20.42 4.64 1.20
C GLU A 174 19.54 3.39 1.07
N ASN A 175 20.06 2.23 1.50
CA ASN A 175 19.30 0.98 1.44
C ASN A 175 18.14 0.89 2.45
N GLY A 176 18.05 1.84 3.36
CA GLY A 176 16.95 1.94 4.34
C GLY A 176 15.89 2.97 3.95
N VAL A 177 16.31 4.09 3.35
CA VAL A 177 15.42 5.24 3.11
C VAL A 177 15.07 5.46 1.64
N ARG A 178 15.90 5.00 0.70
CA ARG A 178 15.63 5.15 -0.72
C ARG A 178 14.65 4.09 -1.20
N THR A 179 13.43 4.51 -1.44
CA THR A 179 12.33 3.63 -1.86
C THR A 179 11.61 4.22 -3.07
N PRO A 180 10.94 3.39 -3.89
CA PRO A 180 10.18 3.90 -5.01
C PRO A 180 8.95 4.67 -4.54
N ILE A 181 8.70 5.81 -5.19
CA ILE A 181 7.43 6.53 -5.18
C ILE A 181 7.00 6.65 -6.63
N MET A 182 5.86 6.07 -6.98
CA MET A 182 5.36 6.07 -8.35
C MET A 182 3.92 6.57 -8.39
N PHE A 183 3.62 7.40 -9.38
CA PHE A 183 2.28 7.88 -9.67
C PHE A 183 1.90 7.47 -11.08
N SER A 184 0.70 6.92 -11.23
CA SER A 184 0.14 6.57 -12.53
C SER A 184 -1.29 7.09 -12.63
N LEU A 185 -1.53 7.89 -13.67
CA LEU A 185 -2.86 8.35 -14.06
C LEU A 185 -2.90 8.29 -15.59
N PRO A 186 -3.35 7.16 -16.17
CA PRO A 186 -3.38 6.99 -17.61
C PRO A 186 -4.10 8.14 -18.32
N GLY A 187 -3.56 8.54 -19.45
CA GLY A 187 -4.09 9.69 -20.19
C GLY A 187 -3.66 11.08 -19.70
N ARG A 188 -3.19 11.19 -18.45
CA ARG A 188 -2.67 12.45 -17.89
C ARG A 188 -1.15 12.44 -17.68
N PHE A 189 -0.60 11.34 -17.15
CA PHE A 189 0.83 11.22 -16.90
C PHE A 189 1.51 10.39 -17.98
N LYS A 190 2.56 10.95 -18.58
CA LYS A 190 3.43 10.20 -19.49
C LYS A 190 4.43 9.39 -18.68
N PRO A 191 4.75 8.14 -19.09
CA PRO A 191 5.79 7.36 -18.45
C PRO A 191 7.14 8.09 -18.49
N GLN A 192 7.73 8.32 -17.33
CA GLN A 192 9.05 8.96 -17.20
C GLN A 192 9.65 8.68 -15.83
N MET A 193 10.96 8.68 -15.74
CA MET A 193 11.68 8.78 -14.47
C MET A 193 11.99 10.24 -14.19
N ARG A 194 11.73 10.66 -12.95
CA ARG A 194 11.99 12.03 -12.50
C ARG A 194 13.29 12.05 -11.69
N PRO A 195 14.23 12.95 -11.99
CA PRO A 195 15.48 13.07 -11.25
C PRO A 195 15.34 13.89 -9.96
N GLU A 196 14.25 14.60 -9.79
CA GLU A 196 14.00 15.45 -8.64
C GLU A 196 13.84 14.60 -7.36
N LEU A 197 14.34 15.11 -6.27
CA LEU A 197 14.15 14.48 -4.97
C LEU A 197 12.67 14.57 -4.57
N ALA A 198 12.12 13.46 -4.15
CA ALA A 198 10.76 13.36 -3.61
C ALA A 198 10.78 12.60 -2.29
N SER A 199 9.82 12.88 -1.45
CA SER A 199 9.67 12.28 -0.13
C SER A 199 8.20 11.93 0.14
N SER A 200 7.93 11.20 1.19
CA SER A 200 6.56 10.86 1.61
C SER A 200 5.69 12.09 1.91
N ILE A 201 6.28 13.21 2.28
CA ILE A 201 5.54 14.48 2.51
C ILE A 201 4.96 15.06 1.21
N ASP A 202 5.47 14.69 0.05
CA ASP A 202 4.98 15.16 -1.25
C ASP A 202 3.76 14.38 -1.73
N ILE A 203 3.42 13.25 -1.10
CA ILE A 203 2.35 12.35 -1.54
C ILE A 203 0.98 13.01 -1.35
N VAL A 204 0.69 13.49 -0.15
CA VAL A 204 -0.63 14.08 0.16
C VAL A 204 -0.91 15.30 -0.70
N PRO A 205 -0.01 16.31 -0.81
CA PRO A 205 -0.21 17.45 -1.69
C PRO A 205 -0.44 17.04 -3.16
N THR A 206 0.29 16.04 -3.64
CA THR A 206 0.14 15.54 -5.02
C THR A 206 -1.23 14.90 -5.25
N ILE A 207 -1.72 14.11 -4.30
CA ILE A 207 -3.06 13.50 -4.39
C ILE A 207 -4.13 14.58 -4.39
N LEU A 208 -4.05 15.56 -3.48
CA LEU A 208 -5.00 16.65 -3.38
C LEU A 208 -5.04 17.47 -4.67
N ALA A 209 -3.87 17.84 -5.20
CA ALA A 209 -3.77 18.56 -6.48
C ALA A 209 -4.39 17.77 -7.64
N ALA A 210 -4.14 16.45 -7.71
CA ALA A 210 -4.72 15.60 -8.74
C ALA A 210 -6.26 15.49 -8.61
N ALA A 211 -6.78 15.57 -7.39
CA ALA A 211 -8.21 15.57 -7.07
C ALA A 211 -8.87 16.97 -7.24
N GLY A 212 -8.09 18.01 -7.56
CA GLY A 212 -8.59 19.39 -7.66
C GLY A 212 -8.95 20.00 -6.31
N ILE A 213 -8.21 19.65 -5.27
CA ILE A 213 -8.39 20.11 -3.88
C ILE A 213 -7.20 20.96 -3.48
N ASP A 214 -7.47 22.14 -2.92
CA ASP A 214 -6.41 23.00 -2.41
C ASP A 214 -5.73 22.36 -1.20
N VAL A 215 -4.40 22.47 -1.17
CA VAL A 215 -3.61 21.99 -0.03
C VAL A 215 -3.86 22.95 1.15
N PRO A 216 -4.25 22.45 2.32
CA PRO A 216 -4.39 23.28 3.50
C PRO A 216 -3.07 24.00 3.82
N GLY A 217 -3.15 25.25 4.25
CA GLY A 217 -1.99 26.09 4.61
C GLY A 217 -1.32 25.69 5.93
#